data_20c0def76c49270ad81740f0466a6c48
#
_entry.id   20c0def76c49270ad81740f0466a6c48
#
_cell.length_a   1.000
_cell.length_b   1.000
_cell.length_c   1.000
_cell.angle_alpha   90.00
_cell.angle_beta   90.00
_cell.angle_gamma   90.00
#
_symmetry.space_group_name_H-M   'P 1'
#
loop_
_entity.id
_entity.type
_entity.pdbx_description
1 polymer ?
#
loop_
_entity_poly.entity_id
_entity_poly.type
_entity_poly.pdbx_seq_one_letter_code
_entity_poly.pdbx_strand_id
1 'polypeptide(L)'
;NERMDETKVFHFGAVHPDCENYKEIIDDIVAMELKGIKLHPDYQNTFFDDEKYMRIVDYAANKGLGIIVHAGEDVGLPDTIHCTPDMVLNLWRHIQPDKLILAHMGGWRLWDEVEEKIIGLPVYLDTAVVLNRLFPVKLENEQFLRMVKNHGADKILYGTDSPWYN
;
A
#
# COMPACT_ATOMS: atom_id res chain seq x y z
N ASN A 1 -24.24 2.89 21.89
CA ASN A 1 -23.76 3.43 20.60
C ASN A 1 -22.99 4.70 20.89
N GLU A 2 -21.73 4.56 21.29
CA GLU A 2 -20.79 5.69 21.28
C GLU A 2 -20.61 6.08 19.80
N ARG A 3 -20.98 7.32 19.47
CA ARG A 3 -20.67 7.90 18.16
C ARG A 3 -19.15 7.88 18.03
N MET A 4 -18.63 7.21 17.00
CA MET A 4 -17.23 7.35 16.63
C MET A 4 -16.93 8.84 16.49
N ASP A 5 -15.89 9.29 17.18
CA ASP A 5 -15.40 10.65 17.03
C ASP A 5 -14.90 10.82 15.59
N GLU A 6 -15.63 11.57 14.78
CA GLU A 6 -15.33 11.79 13.36
C GLU A 6 -13.92 12.36 13.14
N THR A 7 -13.34 12.99 14.17
CA THR A 7 -11.97 13.51 14.12
C THR A 7 -10.90 12.42 14.10
N LYS A 8 -11.27 11.15 14.42
CA LYS A 8 -10.38 9.99 14.45
C LYS A 8 -10.49 9.10 13.20
N VAL A 9 -11.38 9.42 12.27
CA VAL A 9 -11.56 8.67 11.03
C VAL A 9 -10.93 9.45 9.89
N PHE A 10 -9.96 8.82 9.22
CA PHE A 10 -9.32 9.38 8.04
C PHE A 10 -9.76 8.62 6.80
N HIS A 11 -10.28 9.34 5.82
CA HIS A 11 -10.74 8.77 4.56
C HIS A 11 -9.65 8.89 3.48
N PHE A 12 -9.64 7.92 2.57
CA PHE A 12 -8.78 7.88 1.41
C PHE A 12 -9.63 7.86 0.14
N GLY A 13 -9.19 8.58 -0.87
CA GLY A 13 -9.78 8.52 -2.21
C GLY A 13 -9.16 7.40 -3.05
N ALA A 14 -9.60 7.30 -4.30
CA ALA A 14 -9.01 6.40 -5.29
C ALA A 14 -8.85 7.12 -6.64
N VAL A 15 -7.82 6.74 -7.41
CA VAL A 15 -7.57 7.24 -8.75
C VAL A 15 -7.25 6.06 -9.65
N HIS A 16 -7.90 5.99 -10.82
CA HIS A 16 -7.57 4.95 -11.79
C HIS A 16 -6.38 5.41 -12.66
N PRO A 17 -5.41 4.54 -12.99
CA PRO A 17 -4.23 4.89 -13.78
C PRO A 17 -4.57 5.41 -15.18
N ASP A 18 -5.69 5.01 -15.76
CA ASP A 18 -6.14 5.48 -17.09
C ASP A 18 -6.87 6.84 -17.07
N CYS A 19 -7.09 7.44 -15.89
CA CYS A 19 -7.69 8.75 -15.82
C CYS A 19 -6.73 9.84 -16.35
N GLU A 20 -7.09 10.48 -17.44
CA GLU A 20 -6.31 11.59 -17.97
C GLU A 20 -6.37 12.82 -17.06
N ASN A 21 -7.52 13.04 -16.40
CA ASN A 21 -7.77 14.12 -15.45
C ASN A 21 -7.36 13.77 -14.01
N TYR A 22 -6.39 12.88 -13.81
CA TYR A 22 -5.95 12.41 -12.49
C TYR A 22 -5.54 13.57 -11.55
N LYS A 23 -5.01 14.67 -12.09
CA LYS A 23 -4.63 15.85 -11.28
C LYS A 23 -5.84 16.53 -10.67
N GLU A 24 -6.91 16.71 -11.44
CA GLU A 24 -8.16 17.30 -10.97
C GLU A 24 -8.77 16.41 -9.87
N ILE A 25 -8.80 15.08 -10.07
CA ILE A 25 -9.29 14.11 -9.07
C ILE A 25 -8.46 14.22 -7.79
N ILE A 26 -7.14 14.31 -7.87
CA ILE A 26 -6.28 14.45 -6.70
C ILE A 26 -6.48 15.82 -6.01
N ASP A 27 -6.66 16.88 -6.76
CA ASP A 27 -6.95 18.21 -6.21
C ASP A 27 -8.31 18.23 -5.49
N ASP A 28 -9.32 17.53 -6.01
CA ASP A 28 -10.62 17.32 -5.33
C ASP A 28 -10.45 16.52 -4.03
N ILE A 29 -9.63 15.47 -4.03
CA ILE A 29 -9.30 14.68 -2.84
C ILE A 29 -8.69 15.59 -1.75
N VAL A 30 -7.78 16.47 -2.13
CA VAL A 30 -7.18 17.46 -1.23
C VAL A 30 -8.22 18.46 -0.72
N ALA A 31 -9.08 18.97 -1.61
CA ALA A 31 -10.13 19.93 -1.26
C ALA A 31 -11.19 19.35 -0.31
N MET A 32 -11.45 18.04 -0.41
CA MET A 32 -12.29 17.28 0.52
C MET A 32 -11.59 16.93 1.84
N GLU A 33 -10.35 17.37 2.05
CA GLU A 33 -9.52 17.08 3.23
C GLU A 33 -9.25 15.58 3.45
N LEU A 34 -9.38 14.73 2.42
CA LEU A 34 -9.01 13.34 2.49
C LEU A 34 -7.48 13.22 2.68
N LYS A 35 -7.05 12.16 3.40
CA LYS A 35 -5.66 12.07 3.87
C LYS A 35 -4.75 11.31 2.92
N GLY A 36 -5.31 10.72 1.86
CA GLY A 36 -4.50 9.96 0.91
C GLY A 36 -5.33 9.31 -0.18
N ILE A 37 -4.66 8.45 -0.94
CA ILE A 37 -5.24 7.63 -2.00
C ILE A 37 -4.95 6.15 -1.76
N LYS A 38 -5.90 5.28 -2.11
CA LYS A 38 -5.72 3.83 -2.20
C LYS A 38 -5.60 3.42 -3.67
N LEU A 39 -4.56 2.65 -3.97
CA LEU A 39 -4.29 2.07 -5.29
C LEU A 39 -4.35 0.55 -5.21
N HIS A 40 -4.88 -0.08 -6.25
CA HIS A 40 -4.96 -1.54 -6.34
C HIS A 40 -4.52 -2.02 -7.74
N PRO A 41 -3.22 -2.23 -7.95
CA PRO A 41 -2.65 -2.54 -9.26
C PRO A 41 -3.31 -3.73 -9.98
N ASP A 42 -3.63 -4.81 -9.26
CA ASP A 42 -4.25 -5.99 -9.86
C ASP A 42 -5.69 -5.69 -10.36
N TYR A 43 -6.51 -4.99 -9.56
CA TYR A 43 -7.86 -4.59 -9.97
C TYR A 43 -7.87 -3.54 -11.07
N GLN A 44 -6.82 -2.72 -11.14
CA GLN A 44 -6.66 -1.67 -12.13
C GLN A 44 -5.84 -2.15 -13.36
N ASN A 45 -5.43 -3.43 -13.37
CA ASN A 45 -4.70 -4.09 -14.45
C ASN A 45 -3.53 -3.25 -15.00
N THR A 46 -2.73 -2.69 -14.10
CA THR A 46 -1.60 -1.82 -14.45
C THR A 46 -0.45 -2.09 -13.49
N PHE A 47 0.76 -2.30 -14.00
CA PHE A 47 1.94 -2.51 -13.17
C PHE A 47 2.29 -1.27 -12.36
N PHE A 48 2.69 -1.46 -11.09
CA PHE A 48 2.86 -0.34 -10.17
C PHE A 48 4.02 0.61 -10.56
N ASP A 49 4.97 0.15 -11.34
CA ASP A 49 6.05 0.95 -11.91
C ASP A 49 5.79 1.44 -13.34
N ASP A 50 4.55 1.31 -13.84
CA ASP A 50 4.13 1.94 -15.09
C ASP A 50 4.08 3.46 -14.94
N GLU A 51 4.38 4.18 -16.01
CA GLU A 51 4.35 5.66 -16.06
C GLU A 51 3.02 6.24 -15.59
N LYS A 52 1.91 5.53 -15.84
CA LYS A 52 0.57 5.94 -15.39
C LYS A 52 0.45 6.01 -13.87
N TYR A 53 1.04 5.05 -13.14
CA TYR A 53 1.10 5.12 -11.68
C TYR A 53 2.16 6.09 -11.19
N MET A 54 3.32 6.11 -11.82
CA MET A 54 4.39 7.02 -11.44
C MET A 54 3.91 8.48 -11.40
N ARG A 55 3.20 8.94 -12.44
CA ARG A 55 2.66 10.30 -12.48
C ARG A 55 1.61 10.59 -11.40
N ILE A 56 0.77 9.58 -11.05
CA ILE A 56 -0.25 9.70 -9.99
C ILE A 56 0.42 9.77 -8.62
N VAL A 57 1.35 8.85 -8.36
CA VAL A 57 2.10 8.78 -7.10
C VAL A 57 2.92 10.04 -6.87
N ASP A 58 3.64 10.52 -7.90
CA ASP A 58 4.41 11.75 -7.83
C ASP A 58 3.52 12.95 -7.49
N TYR A 59 2.40 13.11 -8.22
CA TYR A 59 1.50 14.24 -8.00
C TYR A 59 0.83 14.18 -6.62
N ALA A 60 0.38 13.01 -6.18
CA ALA A 60 -0.22 12.81 -4.85
C ALA A 60 0.80 13.06 -3.72
N ALA A 61 2.03 12.58 -3.88
CA ALA A 61 3.11 12.82 -2.92
C ALA A 61 3.44 14.32 -2.79
N ASN A 62 3.53 15.04 -3.90
CA ASN A 62 3.75 16.49 -3.93
C ASN A 62 2.60 17.29 -3.29
N LYS A 63 1.39 16.72 -3.19
CA LYS A 63 0.26 17.28 -2.44
C LYS A 63 0.27 16.88 -0.96
N GLY A 64 1.25 16.09 -0.51
CA GLY A 64 1.38 15.64 0.87
C GLY A 64 0.42 14.52 1.27
N LEU A 65 -0.24 13.86 0.30
CA LEU A 65 -1.16 12.75 0.52
C LEU A 65 -0.40 11.46 0.92
N GLY A 66 -1.03 10.64 1.77
CA GLY A 66 -0.61 9.26 1.97
C GLY A 66 -1.02 8.38 0.78
N ILE A 67 -0.19 7.40 0.45
CA ILE A 67 -0.44 6.50 -0.67
C ILE A 67 -0.43 5.08 -0.13
N ILE A 68 -1.59 4.41 -0.12
CA ILE A 68 -1.71 3.00 0.25
C ILE A 68 -1.84 2.20 -1.05
N VAL A 69 -0.99 1.21 -1.22
CA VAL A 69 -1.04 0.31 -2.38
C VAL A 69 -1.19 -1.14 -1.94
N HIS A 70 -2.07 -1.89 -2.62
CA HIS A 70 -2.07 -3.34 -2.54
C HIS A 70 -0.76 -3.87 -3.10
N ALA A 71 -0.02 -4.67 -2.33
CA ALA A 71 1.28 -5.18 -2.71
C ALA A 71 1.34 -6.72 -2.62
N GLY A 72 2.00 -7.32 -3.59
CA GLY A 72 2.09 -8.77 -3.74
C GLY A 72 0.96 -9.36 -4.56
N GLU A 73 0.75 -10.68 -4.41
CA GLU A 73 -0.30 -11.43 -5.11
C GLU A 73 -1.69 -11.08 -4.56
N ASP A 74 -2.65 -10.81 -5.42
CA ASP A 74 -4.06 -10.77 -5.06
C ASP A 74 -4.68 -12.17 -5.08
N VAL A 75 -5.35 -12.55 -4.00
CA VAL A 75 -5.93 -13.90 -3.85
C VAL A 75 -7.01 -14.18 -4.89
N GLY A 76 -7.71 -13.14 -5.35
CA GLY A 76 -8.75 -13.23 -6.39
C GLY A 76 -8.20 -13.19 -7.82
N LEU A 77 -6.97 -12.72 -8.01
CA LEU A 77 -6.31 -12.51 -9.30
C LEU A 77 -4.86 -13.03 -9.29
N PRO A 78 -4.62 -14.32 -9.03
CA PRO A 78 -3.27 -14.84 -8.78
C PRO A 78 -2.38 -14.95 -10.02
N ASP A 79 -2.93 -14.84 -11.22
CA ASP A 79 -2.21 -15.14 -12.48
C ASP A 79 -1.11 -14.11 -12.80
N THR A 80 -1.29 -12.86 -12.40
CA THR A 80 -0.34 -11.78 -12.68
C THR A 80 -0.25 -10.85 -11.48
N ILE A 81 0.94 -10.69 -10.93
CA ILE A 81 1.19 -9.77 -9.82
C ILE A 81 1.60 -8.40 -10.39
N HIS A 82 0.80 -7.39 -10.14
CA HIS A 82 1.04 -6.05 -10.67
C HIS A 82 1.79 -5.12 -9.70
N CYS A 83 2.10 -5.58 -8.49
CA CYS A 83 2.89 -4.83 -7.50
C CYS A 83 3.87 -5.75 -6.78
N THR A 84 5.00 -6.05 -7.42
CA THR A 84 6.10 -6.82 -6.83
C THR A 84 7.06 -5.91 -6.06
N PRO A 85 7.91 -6.44 -5.16
CA PRO A 85 8.97 -5.67 -4.50
C PRO A 85 9.93 -4.96 -5.47
N ASP A 86 10.22 -5.55 -6.63
CA ASP A 86 11.04 -4.89 -7.65
C ASP A 86 10.37 -3.65 -8.25
N MET A 87 9.06 -3.73 -8.53
CA MET A 87 8.27 -2.60 -9.05
C MET A 87 8.18 -1.48 -8.01
N VAL A 88 7.97 -1.83 -6.74
CA VAL A 88 7.99 -0.87 -5.63
C VAL A 88 9.35 -0.18 -5.56
N LEU A 89 10.44 -0.95 -5.60
CA LEU A 89 11.80 -0.41 -5.55
C LEU A 89 12.11 0.48 -6.76
N ASN A 90 11.63 0.10 -7.95
CA ASN A 90 11.77 0.91 -9.17
C ASN A 90 11.05 2.25 -9.04
N LEU A 91 9.77 2.24 -8.67
CA LEU A 91 9.00 3.47 -8.43
C LEU A 91 9.64 4.33 -7.34
N TRP A 92 10.03 3.72 -6.22
CA TRP A 92 10.62 4.44 -5.09
C TRP A 92 11.95 5.13 -5.45
N ARG A 93 12.78 4.51 -6.29
CA ARG A 93 14.04 5.12 -6.76
C ARG A 93 13.82 6.40 -7.58
N HIS A 94 12.68 6.52 -8.25
CA HIS A 94 12.37 7.68 -9.10
C HIS A 94 11.64 8.81 -8.35
N ILE A 95 10.74 8.46 -7.41
CA ILE A 95 9.80 9.42 -6.82
C ILE A 95 10.08 9.66 -5.33
N GLN A 96 10.43 8.61 -4.56
CA GLN A 96 10.67 8.65 -3.11
C GLN A 96 9.53 9.33 -2.32
N PRO A 97 8.29 8.83 -2.41
CA PRO A 97 7.16 9.43 -1.70
C PRO A 97 7.30 9.25 -0.18
N ASP A 98 7.15 10.32 0.60
CA ASP A 98 7.34 10.32 2.07
C ASP A 98 6.37 9.40 2.81
N LYS A 99 5.16 9.16 2.26
CA LYS A 99 4.08 8.44 2.91
C LYS A 99 3.57 7.30 2.03
N LEU A 100 4.47 6.44 1.57
CA LEU A 100 4.10 5.21 0.86
C LEU A 100 3.84 4.09 1.87
N ILE A 101 2.66 3.49 1.81
CA ILE A 101 2.21 2.38 2.65
C ILE A 101 1.99 1.17 1.75
N LEU A 102 2.74 0.12 1.98
CA LEU A 102 2.64 -1.14 1.26
C LEU A 102 1.81 -2.11 2.10
N ALA A 103 0.65 -2.50 1.58
CA ALA A 103 -0.23 -3.43 2.27
C ALA A 103 0.39 -4.84 2.41
N HIS A 104 -0.15 -5.61 3.34
CA HIS A 104 0.19 -7.03 3.52
C HIS A 104 1.68 -7.29 3.81
N MET A 105 2.25 -6.50 4.73
CA MET A 105 3.68 -6.53 5.07
C MET A 105 4.59 -6.34 3.83
N GLY A 106 4.16 -5.46 2.92
CA GLY A 106 4.94 -5.05 1.76
C GLY A 106 4.84 -5.94 0.52
N GLY A 107 4.11 -7.05 0.59
CA GLY A 107 3.91 -7.93 -0.56
C GLY A 107 3.38 -9.30 -0.18
N TRP A 108 2.05 -9.50 -0.30
CA TRP A 108 1.43 -10.79 -0.02
C TRP A 108 2.12 -11.92 -0.79
N ARG A 109 2.55 -12.97 -0.07
CA ARG A 109 3.28 -14.15 -0.57
C ARG A 109 4.71 -13.90 -1.10
N LEU A 110 5.17 -12.65 -1.18
CA LEU A 110 6.51 -12.28 -1.66
C LEU A 110 7.44 -11.82 -0.52
N TRP A 111 7.21 -12.26 0.71
CA TRP A 111 7.89 -11.73 1.90
C TRP A 111 9.41 -11.95 1.92
N ASP A 112 9.92 -12.99 1.26
CA ASP A 112 11.37 -13.19 1.11
C ASP A 112 11.99 -12.07 0.27
N GLU A 113 11.33 -11.72 -0.83
CA GLU A 113 11.76 -10.60 -1.66
C GLU A 113 11.57 -9.24 -0.98
N VAL A 114 10.52 -9.10 -0.15
CA VAL A 114 10.33 -7.90 0.67
C VAL A 114 11.46 -7.76 1.68
N GLU A 115 11.89 -8.84 2.34
CA GLU A 115 13.04 -8.81 3.25
C GLU A 115 14.32 -8.37 2.55
N GLU A 116 14.54 -8.84 1.34
CA GLU A 116 15.74 -8.53 0.56
C GLU A 116 15.75 -7.10 0.02
N LYS A 117 14.59 -6.59 -0.46
CA LYS A 117 14.55 -5.39 -1.32
C LYS A 117 13.90 -4.17 -0.66
N ILE A 118 12.96 -4.39 0.29
CA ILE A 118 12.12 -3.33 0.84
C ILE A 118 12.45 -3.02 2.30
N ILE A 119 12.81 -4.04 3.08
CA ILE A 119 13.12 -3.84 4.50
C ILE A 119 14.26 -2.84 4.67
N GLY A 120 14.03 -1.82 5.53
CA GLY A 120 14.96 -0.73 5.77
C GLY A 120 14.75 0.50 4.89
N LEU A 121 13.91 0.44 3.85
CA LEU A 121 13.51 1.63 3.10
C LEU A 121 12.58 2.53 3.96
N PRO A 122 12.53 3.84 3.70
CA PRO A 122 11.66 4.75 4.44
C PRO A 122 10.19 4.70 3.94
N VAL A 123 9.64 3.51 3.85
CA VAL A 123 8.24 3.23 3.51
C VAL A 123 7.52 2.63 4.73
N TYR A 124 6.21 2.62 4.74
CA TYR A 124 5.41 1.97 5.77
C TYR A 124 4.90 0.63 5.26
N LEU A 125 4.78 -0.35 6.16
CA LEU A 125 4.15 -1.64 5.89
C LEU A 125 2.92 -1.77 6.77
N ASP A 126 1.86 -2.42 6.30
CA ASP A 126 0.72 -2.74 7.16
C ASP A 126 0.57 -4.24 7.39
N THR A 127 -0.15 -4.60 8.46
CA THR A 127 -0.38 -5.99 8.85
C THR A 127 -1.69 -6.55 8.29
N ALA A 128 -2.33 -5.86 7.36
CA ALA A 128 -3.61 -6.28 6.79
C ALA A 128 -3.55 -7.76 6.35
N VAL A 129 -4.47 -8.55 6.86
CA VAL A 129 -4.61 -9.99 6.59
C VAL A 129 -3.48 -10.88 7.13
N VAL A 130 -2.22 -10.44 7.14
CA VAL A 130 -1.06 -11.32 7.42
C VAL A 130 -1.06 -11.93 8.82
N LEU A 131 -1.74 -11.31 9.78
CA LEU A 131 -1.91 -11.84 11.14
C LEU A 131 -3.07 -12.83 11.25
N ASN A 132 -3.85 -13.03 10.20
CA ASN A 132 -4.98 -13.95 10.22
C ASN A 132 -4.53 -15.38 10.01
N ARG A 133 -4.67 -16.19 11.07
CA ARG A 133 -4.27 -17.61 11.07
C ARG A 133 -5.18 -18.53 10.24
N LEU A 134 -6.31 -18.04 9.77
CA LEU A 134 -7.25 -18.82 8.96
C LEU A 134 -6.86 -18.86 7.47
N PHE A 135 -5.91 -18.02 7.06
CA PHE A 135 -5.41 -18.03 5.69
C PHE A 135 -4.51 -19.22 5.39
N PRO A 136 -4.62 -19.78 4.18
CA PRO A 136 -3.80 -20.93 3.79
C PRO A 136 -2.31 -20.58 3.66
N VAL A 137 -2.02 -19.32 3.33
CA VAL A 137 -0.65 -18.81 3.26
C VAL A 137 -0.40 -17.89 4.43
N LYS A 138 0.67 -18.13 5.15
CA LYS A 138 1.01 -17.42 6.38
C LYS A 138 2.41 -16.85 6.27
N LEU A 139 2.55 -15.64 6.76
CA LEU A 139 3.85 -15.11 7.12
C LEU A 139 4.24 -15.76 8.46
N GLU A 140 5.34 -16.50 8.48
CA GLU A 140 5.80 -17.19 9.69
C GLU A 140 6.21 -16.20 10.78
N ASN A 141 5.95 -16.54 12.04
CA ASN A 141 6.17 -15.63 13.17
C ASN A 141 7.62 -15.13 13.26
N GLU A 142 8.59 -16.02 13.02
CA GLU A 142 10.01 -15.68 13.05
C GLU A 142 10.37 -14.69 11.94
N GLN A 143 9.81 -14.86 10.74
CA GLN A 143 10.01 -13.96 9.62
C GLN A 143 9.35 -12.61 9.90
N PHE A 144 8.10 -12.60 10.36
CA PHE A 144 7.40 -11.38 10.75
C PHE A 144 8.19 -10.56 11.78
N LEU A 145 8.63 -11.20 12.87
CA LEU A 145 9.41 -10.51 13.91
C LEU A 145 10.74 -9.98 13.38
N ARG A 146 11.39 -10.71 12.50
CA ARG A 146 12.65 -10.30 11.85
C ARG A 146 12.42 -9.09 10.94
N MET A 147 11.34 -9.11 10.13
CA MET A 147 10.95 -7.99 9.29
C MET A 147 10.66 -6.73 10.12
N VAL A 148 9.83 -6.84 11.17
CA VAL A 148 9.51 -5.71 12.07
C VAL A 148 10.77 -5.13 12.71
N LYS A 149 11.66 -6.00 13.22
CA LYS A 149 12.92 -5.56 13.86
C LYS A 149 13.84 -4.82 12.89
N ASN A 150 13.98 -5.32 11.67
CA ASN A 150 14.92 -4.79 10.69
C ASN A 150 14.36 -3.57 9.93
N HIS A 151 13.03 -3.45 9.82
CA HIS A 151 12.37 -2.32 9.16
C HIS A 151 12.18 -1.13 10.11
N GLY A 152 11.94 -1.38 11.38
CA GLY A 152 11.56 -0.41 12.39
C GLY A 152 10.07 -0.52 12.73
N ALA A 153 9.77 -0.81 14.00
CA ALA A 153 8.40 -1.01 14.47
C ALA A 153 7.53 0.27 14.33
N ASP A 154 8.13 1.43 14.31
CA ASP A 154 7.50 2.74 14.08
C ASP A 154 6.97 2.94 12.64
N LYS A 155 7.38 2.06 11.73
CA LYS A 155 6.93 2.05 10.33
C LYS A 155 5.98 0.88 10.02
N ILE A 156 5.56 0.12 11.03
CA ILE A 156 4.56 -0.93 10.86
C ILE A 156 3.20 -0.43 11.34
N LEU A 157 2.23 -0.42 10.46
CA LEU A 157 0.87 0.00 10.73
C LEU A 157 -0.02 -1.23 10.98
N TYR A 158 -0.92 -1.14 11.94
CA TYR A 158 -1.92 -2.18 12.13
C TYR A 158 -3.05 -2.02 11.09
N GLY A 159 -3.32 -3.08 10.34
CA GLY A 159 -4.42 -3.16 9.38
C GLY A 159 -5.17 -4.49 9.53
N THR A 160 -6.46 -4.50 9.20
CA THR A 160 -7.31 -5.69 9.26
C THR A 160 -7.76 -6.17 7.88
N ASP A 161 -7.79 -5.27 6.90
CA ASP A 161 -8.41 -5.49 5.59
C ASP A 161 -9.93 -5.77 5.69
N SER A 162 -10.57 -5.18 6.71
CA SER A 162 -12.03 -5.28 6.86
C SER A 162 -12.75 -4.65 5.65
N PRO A 163 -13.85 -5.23 5.14
CA PRO A 163 -14.65 -6.31 5.73
C PRO A 163 -14.29 -7.73 5.29
N TRP A 164 -13.22 -7.90 4.52
CA TRP A 164 -12.85 -9.22 4.00
C TRP A 164 -12.49 -10.21 5.11
N TYR A 165 -11.99 -9.71 6.24
CA TYR A 165 -11.65 -10.52 7.41
C TYR A 165 -11.98 -9.79 8.71
N ASN A 166 -12.58 -10.53 9.63
CA ASN A 166 -12.87 -10.13 11.01
C ASN A 166 -11.96 -10.88 11.99
#